data_95162e301d2ab733baafaa54698b920f
#
_entry.id   95162e301d2ab733baafaa54698b920f
#
_cell.length_a   1.000
_cell.length_b   1.000
_cell.length_c   1.000
_cell.angle_alpha   90.00
_cell.angle_beta   90.00
_cell.angle_gamma   90.00
#
_symmetry.space_group_name_H-M   'P 1'
#
loop_
_entity.id
_entity.type
_entity.pdbx_description
1 polymer ?
#
loop_
_entity_poly.entity_id
_entity_poly.type
_entity_poly.pdbx_seq_one_letter_code
_entity_poly.pdbx_strand_id
1 'polypeptide(L)'
;DAADTQLPDGFADKVYGEAMLTMQPIEHKRAIISEAYRLLKPGGYYAIHELGLQPDEVSEEVKNGLFKDLSSNIRVHARPMTAKEWKTLLEEQGFKVIKEQHSPMLLLEGSRILEDEGFFRTLKFLFNLLRYPDLRKRVQKMKQSFRKHQQNLDAIALIAQKPL
;
A
#
# COMPACT_ATOMS: atom_id res chain seq x y z
N ASP A 1 0.26 11.16 -14.93
CA ASP A 1 -0.45 9.96 -14.47
C ASP A 1 0.54 8.80 -14.35
N ALA A 2 0.44 7.99 -13.30
CA ALA A 2 1.33 6.84 -13.13
C ALA A 2 1.03 5.70 -14.12
N ALA A 3 -0.13 5.70 -14.74
CA ALA A 3 -0.51 4.78 -15.81
C ALA A 3 -0.07 5.25 -17.20
N ASP A 4 0.44 6.48 -17.31
CA ASP A 4 0.94 7.09 -18.55
C ASP A 4 1.87 8.23 -18.19
N THR A 5 3.15 7.93 -18.05
CA THR A 5 4.18 8.88 -17.59
C THR A 5 4.72 9.78 -18.70
N GLN A 6 4.45 9.46 -19.96
CA GLN A 6 5.04 10.13 -21.13
C GLN A 6 6.57 10.04 -21.21
N LEU A 7 7.19 9.15 -20.41
CA LEU A 7 8.62 8.89 -20.46
C LEU A 7 8.94 7.81 -21.51
N PRO A 8 10.16 7.78 -22.09
CA PRO A 8 10.55 6.77 -23.07
C PRO A 8 10.56 5.34 -22.50
N ASP A 9 10.40 4.36 -23.38
CA ASP A 9 10.60 2.95 -23.05
C ASP A 9 12.03 2.71 -22.55
N GLY A 10 12.18 1.84 -21.55
CA GLY A 10 13.49 1.50 -21.01
C GLY A 10 14.25 2.70 -20.40
N PHE A 11 13.51 3.67 -19.88
CA PHE A 11 14.08 4.87 -19.28
C PHE A 11 14.79 4.60 -17.94
N ALA A 12 14.26 3.67 -17.14
CA ALA A 12 14.66 3.51 -15.75
C ALA A 12 15.33 2.15 -15.49
N ASP A 13 16.29 2.13 -14.59
CA ASP A 13 16.85 0.91 -14.02
C ASP A 13 15.99 0.39 -12.84
N LYS A 14 15.31 1.31 -12.16
CA LYS A 14 14.44 1.02 -11.02
C LYS A 14 13.21 1.92 -11.05
N VAL A 15 12.06 1.33 -10.77
CA VAL A 15 10.78 2.04 -10.53
C VAL A 15 10.28 1.60 -9.17
N TYR A 16 9.68 2.52 -8.45
CA TYR A 16 9.14 2.20 -7.14
C TYR A 16 7.85 2.98 -6.88
N GLY A 17 6.90 2.32 -6.21
CA GLY A 17 5.63 2.90 -5.80
C GLY A 17 5.30 2.55 -4.36
N GLU A 18 4.79 3.52 -3.61
CA GLU A 18 4.45 3.37 -2.21
C GLU A 18 3.03 3.83 -1.94
N ALA A 19 2.22 2.96 -1.35
CA ALA A 19 0.85 3.21 -0.89
C ALA A 19 -0.06 3.85 -1.97
N MET A 20 0.16 3.53 -3.23
CA MET A 20 -0.56 4.13 -4.35
C MET A 20 -1.50 3.14 -5.07
N LEU A 21 -1.05 1.90 -5.25
CA LEU A 21 -1.83 0.89 -5.95
C LEU A 21 -3.05 0.44 -5.16
N THR A 22 -2.93 0.31 -3.84
CA THR A 22 -4.05 -0.07 -2.96
C THR A 22 -5.28 0.82 -3.17
N MET A 23 -5.09 2.09 -3.52
CA MET A 23 -6.16 3.06 -3.70
C MET A 23 -6.81 3.02 -5.09
N GLN A 24 -6.29 2.19 -6.00
CA GLN A 24 -6.74 2.15 -7.39
C GLN A 24 -7.71 0.98 -7.65
N PRO A 25 -8.65 1.13 -8.59
CA PRO A 25 -9.38 0.00 -9.16
C PRO A 25 -8.42 -0.99 -9.83
N ILE A 26 -8.83 -2.24 -9.96
CA ILE A 26 -7.95 -3.31 -10.48
C ILE A 26 -7.40 -3.00 -11.88
N GLU A 27 -8.23 -2.46 -12.77
CA GLU A 27 -7.80 -2.12 -14.13
C GLU A 27 -6.75 -0.99 -14.13
N HIS A 28 -6.88 -0.03 -13.21
CA HIS A 28 -5.90 1.05 -13.11
C HIS A 28 -4.60 0.56 -12.44
N LYS A 29 -4.67 -0.38 -11.49
CA LYS A 29 -3.49 -1.08 -10.97
C LYS A 29 -2.72 -1.75 -12.10
N ARG A 30 -3.41 -2.50 -12.97
CA ARG A 30 -2.81 -3.15 -14.16
C ARG A 30 -2.14 -2.14 -15.07
N ALA A 31 -2.80 -1.05 -15.38
CA ALA A 31 -2.24 0.00 -16.23
C ALA A 31 -0.97 0.61 -15.64
N ILE A 32 -0.95 0.92 -14.34
CA ILE A 32 0.23 1.46 -13.65
C ILE A 32 1.39 0.45 -13.65
N ILE A 33 1.11 -0.82 -13.39
CA ILE A 33 2.13 -1.87 -13.38
C ILE A 33 2.69 -2.11 -14.79
N SER A 34 1.80 -2.09 -15.81
CA SER A 34 2.22 -2.18 -17.22
C SER A 34 3.10 -1.00 -17.63
N GLU A 35 2.76 0.21 -17.19
CA GLU A 35 3.60 1.39 -17.43
C GLU A 35 4.96 1.28 -16.74
N ALA A 36 4.99 0.80 -15.50
CA ALA A 36 6.25 0.52 -14.79
C ALA A 36 7.11 -0.51 -15.55
N TYR A 37 6.47 -1.54 -16.12
CA TYR A 37 7.16 -2.55 -16.94
C TYR A 37 7.73 -1.93 -18.22
N ARG A 38 6.98 -1.07 -18.91
CA ARG A 38 7.41 -0.37 -20.11
C ARG A 38 8.63 0.53 -19.83
N LEU A 39 8.58 1.27 -18.71
CA LEU A 39 9.66 2.19 -18.31
C LEU A 39 10.96 1.51 -17.96
N LEU A 40 10.89 0.27 -17.47
CA LEU A 40 12.09 -0.44 -17.03
C LEU A 40 12.91 -0.98 -18.20
N LYS A 41 14.23 -0.86 -18.08
CA LYS A 41 15.17 -1.60 -18.89
C LYS A 41 15.04 -3.11 -18.65
N PRO A 42 15.40 -3.97 -19.62
CA PRO A 42 15.59 -5.40 -19.34
C PRO A 42 16.50 -5.60 -18.13
N GLY A 43 16.14 -6.50 -17.21
CA GLY A 43 16.83 -6.72 -15.95
C GLY A 43 16.54 -5.70 -14.83
N GLY A 44 15.81 -4.64 -15.12
CA GLY A 44 15.42 -3.60 -14.14
C GLY A 44 14.42 -4.09 -13.09
N TYR A 45 14.24 -3.31 -12.04
CA TYR A 45 13.46 -3.69 -10.87
C TYR A 45 12.28 -2.77 -10.63
N TYR A 46 11.13 -3.37 -10.34
CA TYR A 46 9.96 -2.67 -9.80
C TYR A 46 9.75 -3.06 -8.34
N ALA A 47 9.68 -2.09 -7.46
CA ALA A 47 9.38 -2.30 -6.06
C ALA A 47 8.04 -1.66 -5.70
N ILE A 48 7.20 -2.39 -4.98
CA ILE A 48 5.95 -1.87 -4.40
C ILE A 48 5.98 -2.04 -2.89
N HIS A 49 5.38 -1.08 -2.18
CA HIS A 49 5.08 -1.16 -0.75
C HIS A 49 3.62 -0.77 -0.56
N GLU A 50 2.79 -1.73 -0.19
CA GLU A 50 1.33 -1.59 -0.23
C GLU A 50 0.67 -2.22 1.01
N LEU A 51 -0.62 -2.00 1.18
CA LEU A 51 -1.41 -2.78 2.13
C LEU A 51 -1.57 -4.21 1.65
N GLY A 52 -1.24 -5.15 2.52
CA GLY A 52 -1.45 -6.57 2.34
C GLY A 52 -2.68 -7.08 3.09
N LEU A 53 -3.27 -8.16 2.58
CA LEU A 53 -4.25 -8.98 3.27
C LEU A 53 -3.64 -10.32 3.64
N GLN A 54 -3.98 -10.80 4.84
CA GLN A 54 -3.55 -12.11 5.32
C GLN A 54 -4.70 -12.82 6.07
N PRO A 55 -4.73 -14.17 6.04
CA PRO A 55 -3.92 -15.06 5.20
C PRO A 55 -4.32 -14.96 3.70
N ASP A 56 -3.59 -15.62 2.82
CA ASP A 56 -3.92 -15.66 1.37
C ASP A 56 -5.33 -16.22 1.11
N GLU A 57 -5.83 -17.09 1.97
CA GLU A 57 -7.16 -17.72 1.91
C GLU A 57 -8.25 -16.90 2.63
N VAL A 58 -8.01 -15.62 2.91
CA VAL A 58 -9.02 -14.76 3.55
C VAL A 58 -10.32 -14.76 2.76
N SER A 59 -11.46 -14.98 3.46
CA SER A 59 -12.77 -15.08 2.81
C SER A 59 -13.22 -13.75 2.20
N GLU A 60 -14.03 -13.84 1.14
CA GLU A 60 -14.60 -12.64 0.50
C GLU A 60 -15.48 -11.83 1.45
N GLU A 61 -16.13 -12.48 2.42
CA GLU A 61 -16.92 -11.78 3.45
C GLU A 61 -16.02 -10.88 4.31
N VAL A 62 -14.88 -11.39 4.76
CA VAL A 62 -13.89 -10.62 5.54
C VAL A 62 -13.30 -9.49 4.69
N LYS A 63 -12.93 -9.75 3.43
CA LYS A 63 -12.46 -8.71 2.49
C LYS A 63 -13.47 -7.59 2.33
N ASN A 64 -14.73 -7.92 2.06
CA ASN A 64 -15.79 -6.95 1.83
C ASN A 64 -16.10 -6.14 3.09
N GLY A 65 -16.10 -6.77 4.27
CA GLY A 65 -16.24 -6.09 5.56
C GLY A 65 -15.11 -5.09 5.80
N LEU A 66 -13.89 -5.51 5.55
CA LEU A 66 -12.69 -4.68 5.67
C LEU A 66 -12.71 -3.50 4.68
N PHE A 67 -13.03 -3.73 3.41
CA PHE A 67 -13.14 -2.65 2.41
C PHE A 67 -14.18 -1.62 2.78
N LYS A 68 -15.34 -2.06 3.29
CA LYS A 68 -16.39 -1.17 3.77
C LYS A 68 -15.92 -0.32 4.95
N ASP A 69 -15.27 -0.92 5.93
CA ASP A 69 -14.76 -0.22 7.11
C ASP A 69 -13.65 0.78 6.73
N LEU A 70 -12.70 0.39 5.87
CA LEU A 70 -11.66 1.29 5.38
C LEU A 70 -12.25 2.47 4.60
N SER A 71 -13.16 2.20 3.66
CA SER A 71 -13.77 3.25 2.83
C SER A 71 -14.59 4.24 3.66
N SER A 72 -15.36 3.76 4.65
CA SER A 72 -16.20 4.62 5.48
C SER A 72 -15.41 5.47 6.47
N ASN A 73 -14.34 4.93 7.05
CA ASN A 73 -13.59 5.58 8.12
C ASN A 73 -12.40 6.41 7.64
N ILE A 74 -11.77 5.99 6.54
CA ILE A 74 -10.58 6.65 5.98
C ILE A 74 -10.95 7.54 4.79
N ARG A 75 -12.16 7.40 4.24
CA ARG A 75 -12.64 8.10 3.04
C ARG A 75 -11.77 7.83 1.80
N VAL A 76 -11.17 6.67 1.75
CA VAL A 76 -10.37 6.23 0.61
C VAL A 76 -10.88 4.85 0.21
N HIS A 77 -11.04 4.63 -1.07
CA HIS A 77 -11.44 3.31 -1.61
C HIS A 77 -10.24 2.35 -1.59
N ALA A 78 -9.71 2.08 -0.38
CA ALA A 78 -8.62 1.14 -0.23
C ALA A 78 -9.10 -0.28 -0.55
N ARG A 79 -8.39 -0.94 -1.45
CA ARG A 79 -8.60 -2.34 -1.84
C ARG A 79 -7.27 -3.08 -1.74
N PRO A 80 -6.84 -3.39 -0.51
CA PRO A 80 -5.68 -4.23 -0.29
C PRO A 80 -5.89 -5.61 -0.92
N MET A 81 -4.81 -6.27 -1.25
CA MET A 81 -4.79 -7.58 -1.88
C MET A 81 -3.90 -8.51 -1.07
N THR A 82 -4.14 -9.83 -1.17
CA THR A 82 -3.26 -10.82 -0.53
C THR A 82 -1.90 -10.85 -1.24
N ALA A 83 -0.89 -11.44 -0.58
CA ALA A 83 0.43 -11.59 -1.18
C ALA A 83 0.36 -12.35 -2.52
N LYS A 84 -0.46 -13.40 -2.57
CA LYS A 84 -0.71 -14.17 -3.78
C LYS A 84 -1.34 -13.33 -4.88
N GLU A 85 -2.36 -12.51 -4.56
CA GLU A 85 -3.02 -11.63 -5.53
C GLU A 85 -2.07 -10.56 -6.07
N TRP A 86 -1.25 -9.93 -5.19
CA TRP A 86 -0.24 -8.96 -5.61
C TRP A 86 0.82 -9.57 -6.52
N LYS A 87 1.31 -10.77 -6.20
CA LYS A 87 2.27 -11.50 -7.05
C LYS A 87 1.67 -11.83 -8.41
N THR A 88 0.47 -12.40 -8.43
CA THR A 88 -0.24 -12.71 -9.67
C THR A 88 -0.39 -11.47 -10.56
N LEU A 89 -0.77 -10.34 -9.96
CA LEU A 89 -0.95 -9.09 -10.71
C LEU A 89 0.35 -8.58 -11.34
N LEU A 90 1.49 -8.72 -10.65
CA LEU A 90 2.81 -8.38 -11.19
C LEU A 90 3.24 -9.36 -12.28
N GLU A 91 3.03 -10.65 -12.07
CA GLU A 91 3.40 -11.72 -13.02
C GLU A 91 2.57 -11.66 -14.31
N GLU A 92 1.28 -11.31 -14.23
CA GLU A 92 0.42 -11.05 -15.39
C GLU A 92 0.98 -9.95 -16.31
N GLN A 93 1.75 -9.01 -15.76
CA GLN A 93 2.41 -7.94 -16.53
C GLN A 93 3.82 -8.32 -16.99
N GLY A 94 4.24 -9.56 -16.79
CA GLY A 94 5.54 -10.07 -17.26
C GLY A 94 6.69 -9.95 -16.25
N PHE A 95 6.44 -9.48 -15.05
CA PHE A 95 7.46 -9.43 -13.99
C PHE A 95 7.71 -10.81 -13.37
N LYS A 96 8.93 -10.99 -12.86
CA LYS A 96 9.29 -12.10 -11.97
C LYS A 96 9.45 -11.55 -10.54
N VAL A 97 8.60 -11.96 -9.62
CA VAL A 97 8.75 -11.58 -8.21
C VAL A 97 9.94 -12.31 -7.61
N ILE A 98 10.88 -11.54 -7.05
CA ILE A 98 12.15 -12.05 -6.52
C ILE A 98 12.30 -11.87 -5.01
N LYS A 99 11.52 -10.98 -4.41
CA LYS A 99 11.55 -10.76 -2.96
C LYS A 99 10.16 -10.36 -2.46
N GLU A 100 9.82 -10.89 -1.31
CA GLU A 100 8.60 -10.60 -0.56
C GLU A 100 8.97 -10.35 0.90
N GLN A 101 8.36 -9.34 1.49
CA GLN A 101 8.55 -9.01 2.90
C GLN A 101 7.24 -8.48 3.48
N HIS A 102 6.92 -8.90 4.69
CA HIS A 102 5.76 -8.48 5.45
C HIS A 102 6.18 -7.74 6.71
N SER A 103 5.35 -6.79 7.12
CA SER A 103 5.49 -6.07 8.37
C SER A 103 4.11 -5.81 8.98
N PRO A 104 3.97 -5.87 10.31
CA PRO A 104 2.70 -5.50 10.93
C PRO A 104 2.28 -4.08 10.56
N MET A 105 0.97 -3.89 10.31
CA MET A 105 0.41 -2.56 10.03
C MET A 105 0.28 -1.77 11.34
N LEU A 106 1.33 -1.05 11.72
CA LEU A 106 1.41 -0.24 12.94
C LEU A 106 1.13 1.24 12.69
N LEU A 107 0.44 1.58 11.62
CA LEU A 107 0.07 2.96 11.29
C LEU A 107 -0.72 3.58 12.46
N LEU A 108 -0.35 4.80 12.86
CA LEU A 108 -0.96 5.54 13.99
C LEU A 108 -0.70 4.94 15.39
N GLU A 109 0.18 3.98 15.54
CA GLU A 109 0.67 3.61 16.87
C GLU A 109 1.67 4.68 17.35
N GLY A 110 1.53 5.08 18.63
CA GLY A 110 2.31 6.22 19.16
C GLY A 110 3.82 6.02 19.14
N SER A 111 4.28 4.79 19.40
CA SER A 111 5.70 4.42 19.31
C SER A 111 6.23 4.61 17.90
N ARG A 112 5.47 4.14 16.91
CA ARG A 112 5.85 4.26 15.50
C ARG A 112 5.91 5.69 15.02
N ILE A 113 4.91 6.53 15.41
CA ILE A 113 4.93 7.96 15.08
C ILE A 113 6.16 8.65 15.68
N LEU A 114 6.55 8.26 16.91
CA LEU A 114 7.74 8.82 17.55
C LEU A 114 9.04 8.40 16.85
N GLU A 115 9.13 7.15 16.41
CA GLU A 115 10.28 6.63 15.65
C GLU A 115 10.42 7.30 14.28
N ASP A 116 9.32 7.45 13.54
CA ASP A 116 9.32 7.96 12.17
C ASP A 116 9.44 9.49 12.11
N GLU A 117 8.74 10.21 12.99
CA GLU A 117 8.65 11.68 12.96
C GLU A 117 9.59 12.37 13.95
N GLY A 118 10.09 11.66 14.94
CA GLY A 118 10.87 12.20 16.02
C GLY A 118 10.04 12.99 17.05
N PHE A 119 10.68 13.34 18.16
CA PHE A 119 10.01 13.91 19.34
C PHE A 119 9.23 15.21 19.06
N PHE A 120 9.84 16.19 18.41
CA PHE A 120 9.20 17.49 18.20
C PHE A 120 8.00 17.46 17.27
N ARG A 121 8.06 16.66 16.20
CA ARG A 121 6.94 16.49 15.26
C ARG A 121 5.81 15.70 15.90
N THR A 122 6.13 14.68 16.68
CA THR A 122 5.14 13.92 17.47
C THR A 122 4.45 14.84 18.48
N LEU A 123 5.17 15.70 19.18
CA LEU A 123 4.60 16.67 20.11
C LEU A 123 3.65 17.65 19.39
N LYS A 124 4.05 18.16 18.23
CA LYS A 124 3.19 19.01 17.38
C LYS A 124 1.94 18.26 16.91
N PHE A 125 2.07 17.00 16.53
CA PHE A 125 0.94 16.14 16.15
C PHE A 125 -0.06 15.96 17.30
N LEU A 126 0.45 15.65 18.50
CA LEU A 126 -0.38 15.52 19.70
C LEU A 126 -1.06 16.84 20.08
N PHE A 127 -0.35 17.96 20.00
CA PHE A 127 -0.94 19.27 20.23
C PHE A 127 -2.08 19.59 19.24
N ASN A 128 -1.91 19.24 17.95
CA ASN A 128 -2.94 19.41 16.96
C ASN A 128 -4.17 18.52 17.25
N LEU A 129 -3.97 17.28 17.74
CA LEU A 129 -5.08 16.41 18.15
C LEU A 129 -5.85 16.98 19.34
N LEU A 130 -5.20 17.68 20.25
CA LEU A 130 -5.86 18.36 21.36
C LEU A 130 -6.64 19.60 20.91
N ARG A 131 -6.04 20.39 19.99
CA ARG A 131 -6.63 21.64 19.50
C ARG A 131 -7.79 21.43 18.53
N TYR A 132 -7.77 20.34 17.73
CA TYR A 132 -8.76 20.08 16.68
C TYR A 132 -9.57 18.81 16.96
N PRO A 133 -10.74 18.93 17.64
CA PRO A 133 -11.57 17.77 18.02
C PRO A 133 -11.97 16.86 16.82
N ASP A 134 -12.24 17.46 15.67
CA ASP A 134 -12.64 16.69 14.47
C ASP A 134 -11.47 15.87 13.91
N LEU A 135 -10.25 16.42 13.92
CA LEU A 135 -9.05 15.70 13.57
C LEU A 135 -8.84 14.51 14.53
N ARG A 136 -8.98 14.75 15.84
CA ARG A 136 -8.88 13.69 16.85
C ARG A 136 -9.87 12.56 16.60
N LYS A 137 -11.15 12.89 16.35
CA LYS A 137 -12.18 11.89 16.04
C LYS A 137 -11.83 11.06 14.79
N ARG A 138 -11.31 11.70 13.74
CA ARG A 138 -10.88 11.02 12.52
C ARG A 138 -9.73 10.06 12.79
N VAL A 139 -8.67 10.53 13.46
CA VAL A 139 -7.51 9.69 13.81
C VAL A 139 -7.92 8.52 14.69
N GLN A 140 -8.81 8.73 15.66
CA GLN A 140 -9.33 7.66 16.51
C GLN A 140 -10.10 6.60 15.70
N LYS A 141 -11.00 7.03 14.78
CA LYS A 141 -11.74 6.11 13.91
C LYS A 141 -10.80 5.31 13.00
N MET A 142 -9.81 5.96 12.41
CA MET A 142 -8.79 5.28 11.61
C MET A 142 -8.04 4.24 12.43
N LYS A 143 -7.54 4.61 13.61
CA LYS A 143 -6.84 3.69 14.52
C LYS A 143 -7.72 2.51 14.94
N GLN A 144 -8.98 2.74 15.24
CA GLN A 144 -9.94 1.68 15.57
C GLN A 144 -10.15 0.72 14.39
N SER A 145 -10.28 1.23 13.16
CA SER A 145 -10.43 0.39 11.96
C SER A 145 -9.20 -0.48 11.73
N PHE A 146 -7.99 0.07 11.82
CA PHE A 146 -6.78 -0.72 11.68
C PHE A 146 -6.62 -1.78 12.78
N ARG A 147 -6.92 -1.42 14.03
CA ARG A 147 -6.88 -2.38 15.14
C ARG A 147 -7.92 -3.48 15.02
N LYS A 148 -9.12 -3.17 14.55
CA LYS A 148 -10.19 -4.16 14.33
C LYS A 148 -9.75 -5.22 13.32
N HIS A 149 -9.01 -4.82 12.31
CA HIS A 149 -8.58 -5.68 11.21
C HIS A 149 -7.09 -6.07 11.26
N GLN A 150 -6.41 -5.82 12.37
CA GLN A 150 -4.96 -6.04 12.50
C GLN A 150 -4.50 -7.48 12.23
N GLN A 151 -5.38 -8.47 12.37
CA GLN A 151 -5.08 -9.87 12.08
C GLN A 151 -5.15 -10.18 10.57
N ASN A 152 -5.85 -9.33 9.80
CA ASN A 152 -6.04 -9.51 8.37
C ASN A 152 -5.35 -8.45 7.53
N LEU A 153 -4.71 -7.45 8.16
CA LEU A 153 -3.97 -6.39 7.49
C LEU A 153 -2.51 -6.42 7.87
N ASP A 154 -1.68 -6.31 6.86
CA ASP A 154 -0.25 -6.07 7.01
C ASP A 154 0.24 -5.01 6.01
N ALA A 155 1.52 -4.69 6.07
CA ALA A 155 2.23 -3.98 5.04
C ALA A 155 3.08 -4.99 4.26
N ILE A 156 2.90 -5.04 2.95
CA ILE A 156 3.64 -5.94 2.06
C ILE A 156 4.59 -5.13 1.18
N ALA A 157 5.83 -5.57 1.10
CA ALA A 157 6.80 -5.07 0.15
C ALA A 157 7.19 -6.19 -0.82
N LEU A 158 7.07 -5.92 -2.12
CA LEU A 158 7.47 -6.84 -3.18
C LEU A 158 8.52 -6.19 -4.06
N ILE A 159 9.53 -6.96 -4.43
CA ILE A 159 10.48 -6.59 -5.50
C ILE A 159 10.29 -7.57 -6.64
N ALA A 160 10.02 -7.03 -7.81
CA ALA A 160 9.84 -7.77 -9.04
C ALA A 160 10.86 -7.32 -10.08
N GLN A 161 11.36 -8.23 -10.89
CA GLN A 161 12.34 -7.97 -11.93
C GLN A 161 11.69 -8.13 -13.31
N LYS A 162 11.98 -7.17 -14.20
CA LYS A 162 11.73 -7.34 -15.63
C LYS A 162 12.76 -8.31 -16.17
N PRO A 163 12.36 -9.41 -16.83
CA PRO A 163 13.30 -10.34 -17.45
C PRO A 163 14.26 -9.65 -18.43
N LEU A 164 15.41 -10.31 -18.73
CA LEU A 164 16.40 -9.83 -19.71
C LEU A 164 15.85 -9.89 -21.14
#